data_97811af37ebc79c0ff237c7165d610b1
#
_entry.id   97811af37ebc79c0ff237c7165d610b1
#
_cell.length_a   1.000
_cell.length_b   1.000
_cell.length_c   1.000
_cell.angle_alpha   90.00
_cell.angle_beta   90.00
_cell.angle_gamma   90.00
#
_symmetry.space_group_name_H-M   'P 1'
#
loop_
_entity.id
_entity.type
_entity.pdbx_description
1 polymer ?
#
loop_
_entity_poly.entity_id
_entity_poly.type
_entity_poly.pdbx_seq_one_letter_code
_entity_poly.pdbx_strand_id
1 'polypeptide(L)'
;ISEKMRGQIRGLNQASTNAQDGISLIQTAEGALNESHSILQRMRELSVQAANGTETDDDREAVQNEIEQLQSELTRISDTTEFNTMKLLDGSQSGSKVDVSVTKSSEGNLKTVDATAQVNTMTAAVKAVGDTGSKLSVTVLDKNGNASTTTVTVDYDKASGKYSVNGKELTTKENAGGAAATVPVSGKAFAEALSNTDLADSYDITADTAGKLVFTAKEKGATANAILVSQNGGEAATTTKTGGADEYKQIAEGIGAYDGTGNIEDKIFTVNGEKFAYVTDPAKLGDDYKDVNYVTVASAANGVDVADAKNMAALIKAKTGVEAEADATATKTVNLKPSSTATGKGIELQIGANEGQTMNFTLDDMSADALGVSGKAVDLSTQESAQKATTAIDAAIKKVSASRGK
;
A
#
# COMPACT_ATOMS: atom_id res chain seq x y z
N ILE A 1 -36.12 25.79 -32.80
CA ILE A 1 -36.65 24.81 -31.82
C ILE A 1 -36.55 23.39 -32.38
N SER A 2 -36.99 23.11 -33.62
CA SER A 2 -36.98 21.79 -34.23
C SER A 2 -35.57 21.18 -34.35
N GLU A 3 -34.55 21.97 -34.71
CA GLU A 3 -33.17 21.50 -34.84
C GLU A 3 -32.55 21.10 -33.48
N LYS A 4 -32.85 21.87 -32.41
CA LYS A 4 -32.41 21.54 -31.04
C LYS A 4 -33.03 20.23 -30.56
N MET A 5 -34.31 20.04 -30.82
CA MET A 5 -35.02 18.79 -30.47
C MET A 5 -34.50 17.57 -31.25
N ARG A 6 -34.20 17.74 -32.54
CA ARG A 6 -33.55 16.67 -33.33
C ARG A 6 -32.18 16.33 -32.82
N GLY A 7 -31.40 17.33 -32.40
CA GLY A 7 -30.10 17.11 -31.76
C GLY A 7 -30.21 16.32 -30.45
N GLN A 8 -31.20 16.66 -29.61
CA GLN A 8 -31.45 15.95 -28.34
C GLN A 8 -31.88 14.48 -28.59
N ILE A 9 -32.78 14.26 -29.55
CA ILE A 9 -33.22 12.89 -29.88
C ILE A 9 -32.04 12.02 -30.34
N ARG A 10 -31.17 12.53 -31.22
CA ARG A 10 -29.95 11.79 -31.62
C ARG A 10 -29.00 11.56 -30.48
N GLY A 11 -28.81 12.55 -29.60
CA GLY A 11 -28.02 12.42 -28.39
C GLY A 11 -28.53 11.36 -27.43
N LEU A 12 -29.87 11.31 -27.21
CA LEU A 12 -30.51 10.28 -26.37
C LEU A 12 -30.41 8.89 -26.98
N ASN A 13 -30.56 8.74 -28.31
CA ASN A 13 -30.39 7.45 -28.97
C ASN A 13 -28.93 6.95 -28.79
N GLN A 14 -27.93 7.82 -28.95
CA GLN A 14 -26.54 7.44 -28.72
C GLN A 14 -26.27 7.11 -27.25
N ALA A 15 -26.85 7.86 -26.33
CA ALA A 15 -26.74 7.59 -24.89
C ALA A 15 -27.35 6.21 -24.52
N SER A 16 -28.45 5.83 -25.17
CA SER A 16 -29.05 4.49 -25.02
C SER A 16 -28.11 3.39 -25.54
N THR A 17 -27.44 3.61 -26.66
CA THR A 17 -26.44 2.67 -27.18
C THR A 17 -25.24 2.56 -26.21
N ASN A 18 -24.71 3.68 -25.71
CA ASN A 18 -23.63 3.69 -24.74
C ASN A 18 -24.01 2.93 -23.45
N ALA A 19 -25.24 3.06 -22.99
CA ALA A 19 -25.74 2.32 -21.84
C ALA A 19 -25.78 0.79 -22.09
N GLN A 20 -26.18 0.36 -23.30
CA GLN A 20 -26.17 -1.04 -23.68
C GLN A 20 -24.74 -1.61 -23.76
N ASP A 21 -23.79 -0.83 -24.29
CA ASP A 21 -22.36 -1.18 -24.29
C ASP A 21 -21.83 -1.33 -22.86
N GLY A 22 -22.21 -0.43 -21.96
CA GLY A 22 -21.89 -0.51 -20.53
C GLY A 22 -22.43 -1.78 -19.86
N ILE A 23 -23.68 -2.15 -20.15
CA ILE A 23 -24.28 -3.39 -19.64
C ILE A 23 -23.50 -4.60 -20.14
N SER A 24 -23.13 -4.64 -21.41
CA SER A 24 -22.37 -5.74 -22.00
C SER A 24 -20.98 -5.86 -21.38
N LEU A 25 -20.33 -4.73 -21.10
CA LEU A 25 -19.05 -4.67 -20.41
C LEU A 25 -19.16 -5.23 -18.98
N ILE A 26 -20.16 -4.79 -18.22
CA ILE A 26 -20.41 -5.27 -16.84
C ILE A 26 -20.69 -6.78 -16.85
N GLN A 27 -21.49 -7.29 -17.79
CA GLN A 27 -21.76 -8.73 -17.91
C GLN A 27 -20.48 -9.53 -18.21
N THR A 28 -19.57 -9.00 -19.03
CA THR A 28 -18.26 -9.61 -19.29
C THR A 28 -17.41 -9.68 -18.03
N ALA A 29 -17.34 -8.58 -17.29
CA ALA A 29 -16.61 -8.52 -16.01
C ALA A 29 -17.23 -9.47 -14.96
N GLU A 30 -18.57 -9.50 -14.86
CA GLU A 30 -19.28 -10.37 -13.92
C GLU A 30 -19.04 -11.86 -14.23
N GLY A 31 -18.99 -12.22 -15.50
CA GLY A 31 -18.65 -13.59 -15.92
C GLY A 31 -17.26 -14.00 -15.42
N ALA A 32 -16.26 -13.15 -15.61
CA ALA A 32 -14.90 -13.39 -15.14
C ALA A 32 -14.80 -13.41 -13.60
N LEU A 33 -15.53 -12.54 -12.90
CA LEU A 33 -15.59 -12.53 -11.43
C LEU A 33 -16.24 -13.82 -10.88
N ASN A 34 -17.23 -14.39 -11.57
CA ASN A 34 -17.82 -15.68 -11.20
C ASN A 34 -16.79 -16.82 -11.31
N GLU A 35 -15.98 -16.82 -12.37
CA GLU A 35 -14.90 -17.79 -12.54
C GLU A 35 -13.83 -17.64 -11.45
N SER A 36 -13.39 -16.41 -11.18
CA SER A 36 -12.45 -16.11 -10.08
C SER A 36 -12.99 -16.57 -8.73
N HIS A 37 -14.28 -16.38 -8.48
CA HIS A 37 -14.94 -16.85 -7.25
C HIS A 37 -14.91 -18.37 -7.15
N SER A 38 -15.18 -19.08 -8.23
CA SER A 38 -15.15 -20.55 -8.28
C SER A 38 -13.74 -21.09 -8.00
N ILE A 39 -12.71 -20.46 -8.58
CA ILE A 39 -11.30 -20.79 -8.31
C ILE A 39 -10.96 -20.60 -6.85
N LEU A 40 -11.31 -19.46 -6.25
CA LEU A 40 -11.05 -19.19 -4.85
C LEU A 40 -11.78 -20.19 -3.93
N GLN A 41 -12.99 -20.60 -4.25
CA GLN A 41 -13.68 -21.66 -3.50
C GLN A 41 -12.94 -22.99 -3.60
N ARG A 42 -12.44 -23.37 -4.78
CA ARG A 42 -11.60 -24.57 -4.94
C ARG A 42 -10.31 -24.47 -4.12
N MET A 43 -9.65 -23.33 -4.16
CA MET A 43 -8.46 -23.09 -3.33
C MET A 43 -8.78 -23.25 -1.83
N ARG A 44 -9.95 -22.77 -1.40
CA ARG A 44 -10.41 -22.92 -0.02
C ARG A 44 -10.64 -24.39 0.37
N GLU A 45 -11.26 -25.19 -0.50
CA GLU A 45 -11.45 -26.63 -0.27
C GLU A 45 -10.10 -27.34 -0.09
N LEU A 46 -9.14 -27.07 -0.98
CA LEU A 46 -7.80 -27.63 -0.91
C LEU A 46 -7.05 -27.22 0.36
N SER A 47 -7.20 -25.96 0.76
CA SER A 47 -6.61 -25.43 2.00
C SER A 47 -7.19 -26.11 3.25
N VAL A 48 -8.49 -26.34 3.29
CA VAL A 48 -9.15 -27.07 4.38
C VAL A 48 -8.72 -28.55 4.41
N GLN A 49 -8.57 -29.16 3.23
CA GLN A 49 -8.05 -30.53 3.10
C GLN A 49 -6.63 -30.62 3.69
N ALA A 50 -5.70 -29.76 3.21
CA ALA A 50 -4.31 -29.76 3.68
C ALA A 50 -4.17 -29.42 5.18
N ALA A 51 -5.14 -28.70 5.75
CA ALA A 51 -5.18 -28.41 7.19
C ALA A 51 -5.58 -29.63 8.04
N ASN A 52 -6.01 -30.74 7.43
CA ASN A 52 -6.35 -31.95 8.15
C ASN A 52 -5.09 -32.71 8.60
N GLY A 53 -5.07 -33.15 9.85
CA GLY A 53 -3.94 -33.88 10.43
C GLY A 53 -3.71 -35.30 9.87
N THR A 54 -4.62 -35.80 9.01
CA THR A 54 -4.46 -37.12 8.35
C THR A 54 -3.72 -37.05 7.01
N GLU A 55 -3.49 -35.84 6.46
CA GLU A 55 -2.74 -35.65 5.23
C GLU A 55 -1.24 -35.88 5.48
N THR A 56 -0.58 -36.53 4.53
CA THR A 56 0.88 -36.69 4.52
C THR A 56 1.55 -35.49 3.90
N ASP A 57 2.89 -35.38 4.02
CA ASP A 57 3.64 -34.30 3.38
C ASP A 57 3.57 -34.40 1.84
N ASP A 58 3.58 -35.62 1.30
CA ASP A 58 3.41 -35.87 -0.15
C ASP A 58 2.02 -35.46 -0.65
N ASP A 59 0.96 -35.72 0.16
CA ASP A 59 -0.40 -35.27 -0.19
C ASP A 59 -0.49 -33.74 -0.19
N ARG A 60 0.14 -33.08 0.81
CA ARG A 60 0.19 -31.62 0.88
C ARG A 60 0.98 -31.00 -0.28
N GLU A 61 2.07 -31.61 -0.72
CA GLU A 61 2.84 -31.19 -1.91
C GLU A 61 1.99 -31.28 -3.17
N ALA A 62 1.23 -32.36 -3.34
CA ALA A 62 0.31 -32.51 -4.49
C ALA A 62 -0.77 -31.43 -4.49
N VAL A 63 -1.36 -31.13 -3.34
CA VAL A 63 -2.36 -30.08 -3.18
C VAL A 63 -1.75 -28.69 -3.40
N GLN A 64 -0.51 -28.46 -2.95
CA GLN A 64 0.24 -27.21 -3.19
C GLN A 64 0.44 -26.95 -4.68
N ASN A 65 0.80 -27.96 -5.45
CA ASN A 65 0.95 -27.86 -6.91
C ASN A 65 -0.37 -27.46 -7.60
N GLU A 66 -1.51 -27.96 -7.10
CA GLU A 66 -2.84 -27.56 -7.62
C GLU A 66 -3.13 -26.10 -7.28
N ILE A 67 -2.80 -25.65 -6.07
CA ILE A 67 -2.93 -24.24 -5.66
C ILE A 67 -2.14 -23.31 -6.58
N GLU A 68 -0.90 -23.63 -6.91
CA GLU A 68 -0.05 -22.82 -7.79
C GLU A 68 -0.65 -22.69 -9.21
N GLN A 69 -1.27 -23.76 -9.71
CA GLN A 69 -1.99 -23.69 -10.98
C GLN A 69 -3.24 -22.79 -10.88
N LEU A 70 -3.98 -22.88 -9.78
CA LEU A 70 -5.16 -22.04 -9.55
C LEU A 70 -4.78 -20.54 -9.36
N GLN A 71 -3.65 -20.24 -8.70
CA GLN A 71 -3.11 -18.88 -8.61
C GLN A 71 -2.75 -18.33 -10.00
N SER A 72 -2.10 -19.14 -10.82
CA SER A 72 -1.75 -18.77 -12.19
C SER A 72 -2.99 -18.53 -13.05
N GLU A 73 -4.02 -19.38 -12.91
CA GLU A 73 -5.28 -19.22 -13.63
C GLU A 73 -6.06 -17.98 -13.19
N LEU A 74 -6.05 -17.67 -11.88
CA LEU A 74 -6.66 -16.46 -11.34
C LEU A 74 -6.01 -15.20 -11.92
N THR A 75 -4.68 -15.18 -11.98
CA THR A 75 -3.93 -14.09 -12.62
C THR A 75 -4.20 -14.01 -14.11
N ARG A 76 -4.26 -15.15 -14.81
CA ARG A 76 -4.60 -15.19 -16.23
C ARG A 76 -5.98 -14.61 -16.52
N ILE A 77 -7.00 -14.93 -15.71
CA ILE A 77 -8.35 -14.37 -15.85
C ILE A 77 -8.29 -12.84 -15.70
N SER A 78 -7.57 -12.35 -14.70
CA SER A 78 -7.38 -10.91 -14.50
C SER A 78 -6.75 -10.23 -15.72
N ASP A 79 -5.67 -10.80 -16.25
CA ASP A 79 -4.88 -10.21 -17.33
C ASP A 79 -5.55 -10.34 -18.70
N THR A 80 -6.39 -11.35 -18.90
CA THR A 80 -6.98 -11.64 -20.22
C THR A 80 -8.42 -11.15 -20.38
N THR A 81 -9.12 -10.82 -19.27
CA THR A 81 -10.50 -10.34 -19.36
C THR A 81 -10.51 -8.93 -19.96
N GLU A 82 -11.10 -8.80 -21.14
CA GLU A 82 -11.17 -7.53 -21.85
C GLU A 82 -12.52 -7.32 -22.55
N PHE A 83 -12.86 -6.07 -22.73
CA PHE A 83 -13.99 -5.62 -23.54
C PHE A 83 -13.51 -4.55 -24.51
N ASN A 84 -13.65 -4.80 -25.81
CA ASN A 84 -13.17 -3.91 -26.87
C ASN A 84 -11.70 -3.46 -26.67
N THR A 85 -10.80 -4.44 -26.42
CA THR A 85 -9.36 -4.24 -26.14
C THR A 85 -9.05 -3.53 -24.82
N MET A 86 -10.04 -3.17 -24.03
CA MET A 86 -9.87 -2.58 -22.71
C MET A 86 -9.81 -3.68 -21.66
N LYS A 87 -8.73 -3.78 -20.92
CA LYS A 87 -8.61 -4.69 -19.79
C LYS A 87 -9.54 -4.27 -18.67
N LEU A 88 -10.21 -5.22 -18.02
CA LEU A 88 -11.25 -4.94 -17.05
C LEU A 88 -10.82 -5.24 -15.61
N LEU A 89 -10.02 -6.29 -15.38
CA LEU A 89 -9.75 -6.83 -14.04
C LEU A 89 -8.26 -6.81 -13.65
N ASP A 90 -7.40 -6.18 -14.46
CA ASP A 90 -5.96 -6.05 -14.22
C ASP A 90 -5.59 -4.80 -13.39
N GLY A 91 -6.57 -4.13 -12.79
CA GLY A 91 -6.39 -2.90 -12.04
C GLY A 91 -6.40 -1.63 -12.88
N SER A 92 -6.34 -1.70 -14.21
CA SER A 92 -6.38 -0.51 -15.08
C SER A 92 -7.68 0.27 -14.97
N GLN A 93 -8.78 -0.38 -14.60
CA GLN A 93 -10.10 0.20 -14.40
C GLN A 93 -10.50 0.37 -12.93
N SER A 94 -9.60 0.12 -12.01
CA SER A 94 -9.85 0.25 -10.55
C SER A 94 -10.06 1.70 -10.09
N GLY A 95 -10.13 2.63 -11.04
CA GLY A 95 -9.99 4.03 -10.77
C GLY A 95 -8.53 4.29 -10.43
N SER A 96 -7.74 4.78 -11.35
CA SER A 96 -6.31 5.03 -11.13
C SER A 96 -6.10 5.65 -9.77
N LYS A 97 -5.18 5.12 -8.99
CA LYS A 97 -4.54 5.93 -7.96
C LYS A 97 -4.14 7.20 -8.68
N VAL A 98 -4.76 8.32 -8.35
CA VAL A 98 -4.46 9.58 -9.02
C VAL A 98 -3.01 9.88 -8.70
N ASP A 99 -2.15 9.68 -9.68
CA ASP A 99 -0.73 9.96 -9.55
C ASP A 99 -0.54 11.48 -9.43
N VAL A 100 0.52 11.92 -8.78
CA VAL A 100 0.74 13.33 -8.51
C VAL A 100 1.63 13.93 -9.58
N SER A 101 1.06 14.71 -10.48
CA SER A 101 1.79 15.59 -11.38
C SER A 101 1.66 17.03 -10.90
N VAL A 102 2.77 17.69 -10.56
CA VAL A 102 2.77 19.08 -10.12
C VAL A 102 3.73 19.86 -10.99
N THR A 103 3.23 20.93 -11.57
CA THR A 103 4.05 21.89 -12.34
C THR A 103 3.81 23.31 -11.84
N LYS A 104 4.83 24.12 -11.90
CA LYS A 104 4.77 25.55 -11.60
C LYS A 104 5.31 26.33 -12.79
N SER A 105 4.72 27.48 -13.05
CA SER A 105 5.10 28.35 -14.18
C SER A 105 6.39 29.13 -13.93
N SER A 106 6.84 29.30 -12.67
CA SER A 106 8.13 29.91 -12.33
C SER A 106 8.81 29.25 -11.13
N GLU A 107 10.09 29.57 -10.94
CA GLU A 107 11.05 28.87 -10.11
C GLU A 107 10.64 28.55 -8.68
N GLY A 108 11.06 27.35 -8.27
CA GLY A 108 11.40 26.92 -6.90
C GLY A 108 10.22 26.87 -5.93
N ASN A 109 9.89 25.82 -5.44
CA ASN A 109 9.10 25.47 -4.25
C ASN A 109 8.22 24.24 -4.48
N LEU A 110 8.53 23.49 -5.55
CA LEU A 110 8.10 22.11 -5.66
C LEU A 110 9.26 21.22 -5.26
N LYS A 111 9.06 20.44 -4.24
CA LYS A 111 10.06 19.49 -3.73
C LYS A 111 9.50 18.09 -3.82
N THR A 112 10.29 17.17 -4.35
CA THR A 112 10.05 15.75 -4.13
C THR A 112 10.71 15.39 -2.80
N VAL A 113 9.94 14.79 -1.90
CA VAL A 113 10.45 14.22 -0.66
C VAL A 113 10.54 12.72 -0.86
N ASP A 114 11.77 12.21 -0.91
CA ASP A 114 12.02 10.80 -1.17
C ASP A 114 11.41 9.91 -0.11
N ALA A 115 10.98 8.72 -0.52
CA ALA A 115 10.56 7.68 0.39
C ALA A 115 11.69 7.31 1.36
N THR A 116 11.35 7.12 2.61
CA THR A 116 12.29 6.70 3.67
C THR A 116 12.06 5.25 4.06
N ALA A 117 13.14 4.54 4.36
CA ALA A 117 13.01 3.19 4.89
C ALA A 117 12.34 3.21 6.28
N GLN A 118 11.48 2.23 6.52
CA GLN A 118 10.90 2.02 7.85
C GLN A 118 11.92 1.31 8.74
N VAL A 119 12.11 1.84 9.94
CA VAL A 119 12.95 1.23 10.97
C VAL A 119 12.06 0.89 12.17
N ASN A 120 12.10 -0.37 12.58
CA ASN A 120 11.40 -0.87 13.78
C ASN A 120 12.44 -1.29 14.79
N THR A 121 12.50 -0.62 15.94
CA THR A 121 13.41 -0.93 17.04
C THR A 121 12.63 -1.50 18.21
N MET A 122 13.05 -2.65 18.76
CA MET A 122 12.42 -3.22 19.94
C MET A 122 12.39 -2.23 21.10
N THR A 123 11.30 -2.18 21.83
CA THR A 123 11.17 -1.35 23.04
C THR A 123 12.02 -1.87 24.19
N ALA A 124 12.24 -3.20 24.24
CA ALA A 124 13.08 -3.86 25.23
C ALA A 124 14.17 -4.70 24.55
N ALA A 125 15.29 -4.91 25.22
CA ALA A 125 16.34 -5.82 24.76
C ALA A 125 15.86 -7.28 24.81
N VAL A 126 16.41 -8.13 23.94
CA VAL A 126 16.24 -9.57 24.07
C VAL A 126 16.89 -10.07 25.37
N LYS A 127 16.39 -11.16 25.93
CA LYS A 127 17.03 -11.78 27.08
C LYS A 127 18.28 -12.57 26.63
N ALA A 128 19.21 -12.75 27.57
CA ALA A 128 20.39 -13.59 27.32
C ALA A 128 19.98 -15.00 26.87
N VAL A 129 20.71 -15.55 25.91
CA VAL A 129 20.55 -16.95 25.48
C VAL A 129 21.06 -17.86 26.59
N GLY A 130 20.23 -18.78 27.05
CA GLY A 130 20.62 -19.78 28.05
C GLY A 130 21.29 -21.01 27.43
N ASP A 131 21.90 -21.86 28.30
CA ASP A 131 22.58 -23.10 27.88
C ASP A 131 21.65 -24.14 27.24
N THR A 132 20.33 -23.99 27.40
CA THR A 132 19.31 -24.87 26.81
C THR A 132 18.73 -24.33 25.49
N GLY A 133 19.35 -23.28 24.95
CA GLY A 133 18.85 -22.56 23.80
C GLY A 133 17.75 -21.56 24.12
N SER A 134 17.53 -20.64 23.21
CA SER A 134 16.46 -19.66 23.32
C SER A 134 15.74 -19.48 21.99
N LYS A 135 14.41 -19.62 22.03
CA LYS A 135 13.52 -19.47 20.87
C LYS A 135 13.09 -18.00 20.74
N LEU A 136 13.27 -17.44 19.57
CA LEU A 136 12.79 -16.09 19.25
C LEU A 136 11.81 -16.17 18.08
N SER A 137 10.64 -15.59 18.25
CA SER A 137 9.61 -15.49 17.21
C SER A 137 9.39 -14.02 16.87
N VAL A 138 9.50 -13.68 15.59
CA VAL A 138 9.27 -12.35 15.04
C VAL A 138 8.01 -12.41 14.18
N THR A 139 7.00 -11.65 14.57
CA THR A 139 5.74 -11.52 13.81
C THR A 139 5.70 -10.15 13.15
N VAL A 140 5.64 -10.12 11.85
CA VAL A 140 5.46 -8.90 11.04
C VAL A 140 3.99 -8.79 10.67
N LEU A 141 3.38 -7.66 10.98
CA LEU A 141 2.06 -7.29 10.50
C LEU A 141 2.24 -6.36 9.31
N ASP A 142 1.82 -6.78 8.12
CA ASP A 142 1.87 -5.93 6.94
C ASP A 142 0.89 -4.75 7.03
N LYS A 143 0.95 -3.85 6.06
CA LYS A 143 0.04 -2.69 5.98
C LYS A 143 -1.44 -3.07 5.85
N ASN A 144 -1.74 -4.30 5.48
CA ASN A 144 -3.10 -4.84 5.36
C ASN A 144 -3.55 -5.59 6.62
N GLY A 145 -2.66 -5.73 7.63
CA GLY A 145 -2.93 -6.44 8.87
C GLY A 145 -2.68 -7.95 8.82
N ASN A 146 -2.10 -8.48 7.73
CA ASN A 146 -1.73 -9.89 7.65
C ASN A 146 -0.48 -10.13 8.50
N ALA A 147 -0.47 -11.24 9.25
CA ALA A 147 0.63 -11.61 10.12
C ALA A 147 1.51 -12.69 9.47
N SER A 148 2.81 -12.44 9.43
CA SER A 148 3.82 -13.45 9.08
C SER A 148 4.76 -13.63 10.27
N THR A 149 5.01 -14.89 10.68
CA THR A 149 5.84 -15.19 11.85
C THR A 149 7.04 -16.04 11.44
N THR A 150 8.23 -15.52 11.72
CA THR A 150 9.51 -16.22 11.57
C THR A 150 10.04 -16.58 12.94
N THR A 151 10.49 -17.83 13.13
CA THR A 151 11.00 -18.30 14.39
C THR A 151 12.40 -18.87 14.24
N VAL A 152 13.33 -18.48 15.12
CA VAL A 152 14.68 -19.01 15.20
C VAL A 152 14.95 -19.52 16.62
N THR A 153 15.75 -20.59 16.74
CA THR A 153 16.26 -21.07 18.02
C THR A 153 17.77 -20.90 18.00
N VAL A 154 18.28 -20.15 18.94
CA VAL A 154 19.71 -19.92 19.12
C VAL A 154 20.19 -20.64 20.35
N ASP A 155 21.19 -21.49 20.19
CA ASP A 155 21.88 -22.22 21.24
C ASP A 155 23.17 -21.50 21.65
N TYR A 156 23.54 -21.58 22.93
CA TYR A 156 24.77 -21.00 23.45
C TYR A 156 25.59 -22.06 24.17
N ASP A 157 26.83 -22.28 23.73
CA ASP A 157 27.78 -23.12 24.43
C ASP A 157 28.68 -22.26 25.32
N LYS A 158 28.44 -22.34 26.60
CA LYS A 158 29.14 -21.58 27.63
C LYS A 158 30.64 -21.93 27.68
N ALA A 159 31.02 -23.18 27.35
CA ALA A 159 32.40 -23.62 27.41
C ALA A 159 33.26 -22.98 26.31
N SER A 160 32.71 -22.84 25.13
CA SER A 160 33.38 -22.24 23.95
C SER A 160 33.01 -20.78 23.69
N GLY A 161 31.99 -20.25 24.34
CA GLY A 161 31.46 -18.89 24.10
C GLY A 161 30.77 -18.74 22.73
N LYS A 162 30.35 -19.85 22.11
CA LYS A 162 29.81 -19.88 20.76
C LYS A 162 28.30 -19.92 20.74
N TYR A 163 27.71 -19.25 19.76
CA TYR A 163 26.29 -19.36 19.42
C TYR A 163 26.12 -20.22 18.17
N SER A 164 25.01 -20.96 18.11
CA SER A 164 24.68 -21.79 16.95
C SER A 164 23.16 -21.80 16.70
N VAL A 165 22.78 -22.12 15.45
CA VAL A 165 21.40 -22.36 15.01
C VAL A 165 21.38 -23.72 14.31
N ASN A 166 20.58 -24.67 14.80
CA ASN A 166 20.51 -26.02 14.25
C ASN A 166 21.89 -26.69 14.11
N GLY A 167 22.78 -26.46 15.10
CA GLY A 167 24.17 -26.98 15.10
C GLY A 167 25.15 -26.22 14.19
N LYS A 168 24.70 -25.24 13.40
CA LYS A 168 25.58 -24.38 12.61
C LYS A 168 26.04 -23.21 13.46
N GLU A 169 27.39 -23.08 13.63
CA GLU A 169 27.99 -21.98 14.40
C GLU A 169 27.73 -20.62 13.74
N LEU A 170 27.35 -19.62 14.56
CA LEU A 170 27.25 -18.22 14.16
C LEU A 170 28.62 -17.52 14.24
N THR A 171 28.75 -16.41 13.53
CA THR A 171 29.98 -15.58 13.60
C THR A 171 30.06 -14.81 14.92
N THR A 172 28.89 -14.50 15.51
CA THR A 172 28.80 -13.86 16.82
C THR A 172 29.30 -14.79 17.93
N LYS A 173 30.22 -14.29 18.76
CA LYS A 173 30.88 -15.03 19.86
C LYS A 173 31.01 -14.17 21.11
N GLU A 174 31.04 -14.82 22.24
CA GLU A 174 31.46 -14.24 23.53
C GLU A 174 32.88 -14.77 23.91
N ASN A 175 33.42 -14.21 24.98
CA ASN A 175 34.72 -14.71 25.49
C ASN A 175 34.55 -16.14 26.02
N ALA A 176 35.38 -17.06 25.51
CA ALA A 176 35.43 -18.43 25.98
C ALA A 176 35.88 -18.45 27.48
N GLY A 177 35.31 -19.35 28.27
CA GLY A 177 35.76 -19.56 29.63
C GLY A 177 34.73 -19.29 30.74
N GLY A 178 33.49 -19.61 30.50
CA GLY A 178 32.47 -19.69 31.57
C GLY A 178 31.75 -18.41 31.92
N ALA A 179 31.84 -17.36 31.09
CA ALA A 179 30.97 -16.20 31.22
C ALA A 179 29.52 -16.56 30.83
N ALA A 180 28.54 -15.99 31.51
CA ALA A 180 27.14 -16.09 31.11
C ALA A 180 26.95 -15.27 29.82
N ALA A 181 26.05 -15.74 28.94
CA ALA A 181 25.68 -14.98 27.74
C ALA A 181 25.20 -13.59 28.11
N THR A 182 25.73 -12.56 27.44
CA THR A 182 25.35 -11.17 27.69
C THR A 182 24.24 -10.74 26.75
N VAL A 183 23.38 -9.83 27.19
CA VAL A 183 22.24 -9.35 26.42
C VAL A 183 22.66 -8.71 25.08
N PRO A 184 23.70 -7.84 25.01
CA PRO A 184 24.13 -7.25 23.75
C PRO A 184 24.65 -8.27 22.74
N VAL A 185 25.38 -9.30 23.20
CA VAL A 185 25.90 -10.35 22.31
C VAL A 185 24.80 -11.32 21.90
N SER A 186 23.90 -11.67 22.83
CA SER A 186 22.70 -12.44 22.52
C SER A 186 21.80 -11.73 21.48
N GLY A 187 21.68 -10.40 21.56
CA GLY A 187 20.98 -9.60 20.55
C GLY A 187 21.62 -9.73 19.18
N LYS A 188 22.95 -9.66 19.10
CA LYS A 188 23.69 -9.87 17.85
C LYS A 188 23.53 -11.30 17.31
N ALA A 189 23.56 -12.31 18.17
CA ALA A 189 23.36 -13.70 17.76
C ALA A 189 21.95 -13.93 17.19
N PHE A 190 20.90 -13.36 17.80
CA PHE A 190 19.55 -13.41 17.24
C PHE A 190 19.44 -12.62 15.94
N ALA A 191 20.06 -11.45 15.81
CA ALA A 191 20.07 -10.68 14.57
C ALA A 191 20.74 -11.48 13.44
N GLU A 192 21.89 -12.12 13.70
CA GLU A 192 22.58 -13.00 12.74
C GLU A 192 21.72 -14.22 12.38
N ALA A 193 21.09 -14.86 13.35
CA ALA A 193 20.20 -15.99 13.11
C ALA A 193 19.02 -15.64 12.22
N LEU A 194 18.37 -14.50 12.48
CA LEU A 194 17.24 -13.99 11.69
C LEU A 194 17.68 -13.54 10.29
N SER A 195 18.92 -13.04 10.14
CA SER A 195 19.48 -12.66 8.84
C SER A 195 19.75 -13.85 7.91
N ASN A 196 19.66 -15.08 8.42
CA ASN A 196 19.71 -16.31 7.63
C ASN A 196 18.32 -16.91 7.35
N THR A 197 17.26 -16.15 7.53
CA THR A 197 15.86 -16.55 7.25
C THR A 197 15.26 -15.68 6.14
N ASP A 198 14.11 -16.07 5.62
CA ASP A 198 13.36 -15.32 4.61
C ASP A 198 13.00 -13.89 5.07
N LEU A 199 13.04 -13.60 6.37
CA LEU A 199 12.84 -12.25 6.90
C LEU A 199 13.92 -11.28 6.42
N ALA A 200 15.12 -11.78 6.16
CA ALA A 200 16.23 -10.99 5.62
C ALA A 200 16.03 -10.56 4.16
N ASP A 201 15.09 -11.13 3.43
CA ASP A 201 14.73 -10.66 2.08
C ASP A 201 14.08 -9.27 2.15
N SER A 202 13.33 -9.01 3.23
CA SER A 202 12.58 -7.77 3.42
C SER A 202 13.25 -6.77 4.38
N TYR A 203 14.11 -7.26 5.29
CA TYR A 203 14.69 -6.41 6.35
C TYR A 203 16.20 -6.65 6.52
N ASP A 204 16.93 -5.57 6.72
CA ASP A 204 18.26 -5.63 7.33
C ASP A 204 18.08 -5.68 8.85
N ILE A 205 18.59 -6.74 9.49
CA ILE A 205 18.36 -7.03 10.89
C ILE A 205 19.66 -6.86 11.65
N THR A 206 19.67 -5.98 12.62
CA THR A 206 20.84 -5.69 13.46
C THR A 206 20.44 -5.67 14.94
N ALA A 207 21.43 -5.60 15.83
CA ALA A 207 21.19 -5.34 17.24
C ALA A 207 21.93 -4.05 17.67
N ASP A 208 21.27 -3.22 18.48
CA ASP A 208 21.89 -2.06 19.06
C ASP A 208 22.85 -2.39 20.22
N THR A 209 23.49 -1.39 20.79
CA THR A 209 24.42 -1.54 21.92
C THR A 209 23.78 -2.05 23.21
N ALA A 210 22.45 -1.96 23.32
CA ALA A 210 21.67 -2.46 24.45
C ALA A 210 21.13 -3.89 24.23
N GLY A 211 21.35 -4.50 23.04
CA GLY A 211 20.83 -5.82 22.67
C GLY A 211 19.39 -5.82 22.19
N LYS A 212 18.86 -4.65 21.77
CA LYS A 212 17.57 -4.56 21.10
C LYS A 212 17.71 -4.86 19.62
N LEU A 213 16.79 -5.63 19.06
CA LEU A 213 16.76 -5.85 17.62
C LEU A 213 16.21 -4.64 16.90
N VAL A 214 16.86 -4.34 15.76
CA VAL A 214 16.53 -3.25 14.86
C VAL A 214 16.28 -3.86 13.49
N PHE A 215 15.09 -3.63 12.96
CA PHE A 215 14.63 -4.11 11.64
C PHE A 215 14.52 -2.90 10.71
N THR A 216 15.41 -2.79 9.75
CA THR A 216 15.38 -1.75 8.71
C THR A 216 14.82 -2.33 7.44
N ALA A 217 13.70 -1.83 6.97
CA ALA A 217 13.10 -2.29 5.73
C ALA A 217 14.03 -2.00 4.54
N LYS A 218 14.25 -2.99 3.66
CA LYS A 218 15.02 -2.81 2.42
C LYS A 218 14.22 -2.02 1.40
N GLU A 219 12.91 -2.21 1.38
CA GLU A 219 12.02 -1.39 0.58
C GLU A 219 11.71 -0.07 1.32
N LYS A 220 11.75 1.04 0.60
CA LYS A 220 11.39 2.34 1.13
C LYS A 220 9.87 2.47 1.20
N GLY A 221 9.39 3.32 2.11
CA GLY A 221 7.96 3.51 2.34
C GLY A 221 7.45 2.77 3.58
N ALA A 222 6.14 2.76 3.77
CA ALA A 222 5.49 2.08 4.88
C ALA A 222 5.30 0.59 4.54
N THR A 223 6.16 -0.28 5.06
CA THR A 223 6.20 -1.72 4.73
C THR A 223 5.46 -2.59 5.73
N ALA A 224 5.37 -2.18 7.00
CA ALA A 224 4.69 -2.94 8.04
C ALA A 224 3.93 -2.04 9.00
N ASN A 225 2.80 -2.54 9.54
CA ASN A 225 2.08 -1.85 10.62
C ASN A 225 2.79 -2.01 11.96
N ALA A 226 3.26 -3.22 12.25
CA ALA A 226 4.00 -3.51 13.48
C ALA A 226 4.91 -4.72 13.30
N ILE A 227 5.99 -4.75 14.09
CA ILE A 227 6.81 -5.94 14.28
C ILE A 227 6.73 -6.28 15.77
N LEU A 228 6.35 -7.51 16.07
CA LEU A 228 6.25 -8.05 17.42
C LEU A 228 7.32 -9.13 17.62
N VAL A 229 8.03 -9.09 18.73
CA VAL A 229 9.10 -10.03 19.03
C VAL A 229 8.80 -10.73 20.34
N SER A 230 8.72 -12.06 20.33
CA SER A 230 8.51 -12.89 21.52
C SER A 230 9.69 -13.84 21.73
N GLN A 231 10.19 -13.95 22.93
CA GLN A 231 11.28 -14.85 23.29
C GLN A 231 10.78 -15.92 24.27
N ASN A 232 11.05 -17.21 23.97
CA ASN A 232 10.67 -18.36 24.77
C ASN A 232 9.18 -18.44 25.12
N GLY A 233 8.30 -17.98 24.21
CA GLY A 233 6.84 -17.97 24.45
C GLY A 233 6.37 -16.92 25.46
N GLY A 234 7.23 -15.98 25.86
CA GLY A 234 6.86 -14.86 26.71
C GLY A 234 5.99 -13.84 25.98
N GLU A 235 5.53 -12.83 26.70
CA GLU A 235 4.76 -11.72 26.13
C GLU A 235 5.54 -11.05 25.00
N ALA A 236 4.86 -10.77 23.89
CA ALA A 236 5.48 -10.15 22.73
C ALA A 236 5.87 -8.69 23.03
N ALA A 237 7.17 -8.38 22.88
CA ALA A 237 7.64 -7.00 22.92
C ALA A 237 7.26 -6.28 21.62
N THR A 238 6.73 -5.07 21.74
CA THR A 238 6.44 -4.21 20.61
C THR A 238 7.71 -3.54 20.09
N THR A 239 7.66 -3.04 18.87
CA THR A 239 8.71 -2.17 18.31
C THR A 239 8.23 -0.74 18.22
N THR A 240 9.19 0.20 18.36
CA THR A 240 8.96 1.60 18.01
C THR A 240 9.28 1.78 16.53
N LYS A 241 8.31 2.29 15.78
CA LYS A 241 8.42 2.58 14.34
C LYS A 241 8.97 3.99 14.14
N THR A 242 9.98 4.12 13.28
CA THR A 242 10.50 5.41 12.79
C THR A 242 10.68 5.33 11.27
N GLY A 243 10.52 6.46 10.58
CA GLY A 243 10.60 6.48 9.11
C GLY A 243 9.43 5.74 8.44
N GLY A 244 9.66 5.21 7.24
CA GLY A 244 8.67 4.47 6.49
C GLY A 244 7.62 5.37 5.86
N ALA A 245 8.03 6.56 5.39
CA ALA A 245 7.20 7.45 4.60
C ALA A 245 7.38 7.15 3.12
N ASP A 246 6.27 7.08 2.39
CA ASP A 246 6.28 6.98 0.94
C ASP A 246 6.78 8.29 0.32
N GLU A 247 7.27 8.23 -0.92
CA GLU A 247 7.59 9.44 -1.69
C GLU A 247 6.36 10.32 -1.83
N TYR A 248 6.53 11.63 -1.67
CA TYR A 248 5.47 12.60 -1.91
C TYR A 248 6.01 13.87 -2.54
N LYS A 249 5.14 14.59 -3.26
CA LYS A 249 5.43 15.93 -3.76
C LYS A 249 5.01 16.95 -2.71
N GLN A 250 5.82 17.96 -2.51
CA GLN A 250 5.52 19.02 -1.55
C GLN A 250 5.47 20.37 -2.27
N ILE A 251 4.37 21.09 -2.08
CA ILE A 251 4.27 22.49 -2.41
C ILE A 251 4.87 23.25 -1.23
N ALA A 252 6.10 23.69 -1.40
CA ALA A 252 6.90 24.26 -0.30
C ALA A 252 6.54 25.70 0.01
N GLU A 253 7.09 26.18 1.12
CA GLU A 253 7.05 27.56 1.56
C GLU A 253 7.55 28.54 0.48
N GLY A 254 6.84 29.65 0.26
CA GLY A 254 7.26 30.72 -0.65
C GLY A 254 6.36 30.94 -1.88
N ILE A 255 5.29 30.15 -2.08
CA ILE A 255 4.23 30.56 -3.00
C ILE A 255 3.45 31.67 -2.29
N GLY A 256 3.80 32.92 -2.59
CA GLY A 256 3.07 34.06 -2.06
C GLY A 256 1.69 34.20 -2.68
N ALA A 257 0.80 34.89 -1.99
CA ALA A 257 -0.50 35.24 -2.52
C ALA A 257 -0.41 36.31 -3.60
N TYR A 258 -1.26 36.23 -4.60
CA TYR A 258 -1.45 37.31 -5.55
C TYR A 258 -2.34 38.40 -4.96
N ASP A 259 -1.87 39.65 -4.97
CA ASP A 259 -2.55 40.81 -4.41
C ASP A 259 -3.00 41.82 -5.50
N GLY A 260 -2.89 41.46 -6.75
CA GLY A 260 -3.15 42.31 -7.90
C GLY A 260 -1.91 43.04 -8.42
N THR A 261 -0.72 42.78 -7.85
CA THR A 261 0.56 43.33 -8.31
C THR A 261 1.48 42.25 -8.83
N GLY A 262 2.26 42.56 -9.83
CA GLY A 262 3.16 41.61 -10.48
C GLY A 262 2.44 40.65 -11.44
N ASN A 263 3.19 39.61 -11.90
CA ASN A 263 2.63 38.61 -12.77
C ASN A 263 1.95 37.49 -11.97
N ILE A 264 0.65 37.30 -12.20
CA ILE A 264 -0.12 36.25 -11.53
C ILE A 264 0.40 34.83 -11.88
N GLU A 265 0.95 34.62 -13.06
CA GLU A 265 1.49 33.32 -13.47
C GLU A 265 2.62 32.86 -12.56
N ASP A 266 3.35 33.78 -11.94
CA ASP A 266 4.37 33.45 -10.95
C ASP A 266 3.79 32.89 -9.64
N LYS A 267 2.49 33.01 -9.43
CA LYS A 267 1.76 32.57 -8.23
C LYS A 267 0.88 31.35 -8.50
N ILE A 268 0.71 30.95 -9.78
CA ILE A 268 -0.07 29.79 -10.16
C ILE A 268 0.81 28.53 -10.10
N PHE A 269 0.27 27.46 -9.55
CA PHE A 269 0.81 26.12 -9.69
C PHE A 269 -0.30 25.17 -10.17
N THR A 270 0.09 24.09 -10.84
CA THR A 270 -0.83 23.15 -11.45
C THR A 270 -0.65 21.78 -10.80
N VAL A 271 -1.76 21.16 -10.39
CA VAL A 271 -1.80 19.80 -9.87
C VAL A 271 -2.72 18.99 -10.77
N ASN A 272 -2.19 17.98 -11.43
CA ASN A 272 -2.94 17.12 -12.36
C ASN A 272 -3.76 17.90 -13.43
N GLY A 273 -3.19 18.98 -13.94
CA GLY A 273 -3.82 19.81 -14.96
C GLY A 273 -4.72 20.92 -14.43
N GLU A 274 -5.12 20.88 -13.17
CA GLU A 274 -5.90 21.93 -12.53
C GLU A 274 -5.00 23.03 -11.96
N LYS A 275 -5.35 24.29 -12.20
CA LYS A 275 -4.59 25.46 -11.74
C LYS A 275 -5.04 25.92 -10.37
N PHE A 276 -4.10 26.28 -9.51
CA PHE A 276 -4.32 26.76 -8.14
C PHE A 276 -3.50 27.99 -7.83
N ALA A 277 -4.03 28.88 -6.99
CA ALA A 277 -3.30 30.06 -6.48
C ALA A 277 -3.83 30.47 -5.11
N TYR A 278 -2.99 31.15 -4.33
CA TYR A 278 -3.44 31.95 -3.20
C TYR A 278 -3.67 33.40 -3.67
N VAL A 279 -4.77 33.99 -3.28
CA VAL A 279 -5.13 35.37 -3.65
C VAL A 279 -5.61 36.16 -2.45
N THR A 280 -5.34 37.47 -2.43
CA THR A 280 -5.91 38.35 -1.38
C THR A 280 -7.30 38.82 -1.73
N ASP A 281 -7.61 38.96 -3.02
CA ASP A 281 -8.88 39.41 -3.53
C ASP A 281 -9.16 38.72 -4.87
N PRO A 282 -10.18 37.84 -4.94
CA PRO A 282 -10.53 37.17 -6.20
C PRO A 282 -10.92 38.12 -7.34
N ALA A 283 -11.42 39.31 -7.04
CA ALA A 283 -11.79 40.30 -8.05
C ALA A 283 -10.59 40.85 -8.84
N LYS A 284 -9.37 40.65 -8.32
CA LYS A 284 -8.12 41.01 -8.97
C LYS A 284 -7.61 39.96 -9.97
N LEU A 285 -8.21 38.76 -9.98
CA LEU A 285 -8.00 37.77 -11.01
C LEU A 285 -8.67 38.31 -12.30
N GLY A 286 -7.91 38.53 -13.33
CA GLY A 286 -8.45 38.94 -14.61
C GLY A 286 -9.34 37.86 -15.26
N ASP A 287 -10.07 38.25 -16.31
CA ASP A 287 -10.97 37.33 -17.04
C ASP A 287 -10.26 36.10 -17.62
N ASP A 288 -8.97 36.21 -17.92
CA ASP A 288 -8.13 35.13 -18.46
C ASP A 288 -7.79 34.03 -17.44
N TYR A 289 -8.08 34.24 -16.14
CA TYR A 289 -7.73 33.34 -15.05
C TYR A 289 -8.96 32.78 -14.30
N LYS A 290 -10.11 32.74 -14.96
CA LYS A 290 -11.37 32.20 -14.39
C LYS A 290 -11.31 30.69 -14.11
N ASP A 291 -10.37 30.00 -14.75
CA ASP A 291 -10.09 28.57 -14.57
C ASP A 291 -9.17 28.27 -13.37
N VAL A 292 -8.67 29.30 -12.69
CA VAL A 292 -7.81 29.13 -11.52
C VAL A 292 -8.64 28.90 -10.25
N ASN A 293 -8.42 27.77 -9.61
CA ASN A 293 -8.96 27.48 -8.27
C ASN A 293 -8.15 28.26 -7.23
N TYR A 294 -8.79 28.95 -6.30
CA TYR A 294 -8.06 29.82 -5.38
C TYR A 294 -8.48 29.64 -3.92
N VAL A 295 -7.53 29.94 -3.02
CA VAL A 295 -7.78 30.13 -1.60
C VAL A 295 -7.52 31.60 -1.29
N THR A 296 -8.51 32.27 -0.65
CA THR A 296 -8.36 33.67 -0.24
C THR A 296 -7.60 33.76 1.06
N VAL A 297 -6.55 34.57 1.08
CA VAL A 297 -5.69 34.82 2.26
C VAL A 297 -5.83 36.27 2.73
N ALA A 298 -5.64 36.50 4.02
CA ALA A 298 -5.88 37.82 4.62
C ALA A 298 -4.91 38.90 4.15
N SER A 299 -3.67 38.55 3.83
CA SER A 299 -2.63 39.51 3.40
C SER A 299 -1.50 38.83 2.66
N ALA A 300 -1.06 39.43 1.55
CA ALA A 300 0.12 38.96 0.82
C ALA A 300 1.42 39.18 1.60
N ALA A 301 1.49 40.23 2.43
CA ALA A 301 2.65 40.56 3.23
C ALA A 301 2.91 39.59 4.38
N ASN A 302 1.86 39.02 4.98
CA ASN A 302 1.96 38.02 6.03
C ASN A 302 2.17 36.61 5.48
N GLY A 303 2.04 36.46 4.15
CA GLY A 303 2.14 35.18 3.45
C GLY A 303 0.98 34.24 3.75
N VAL A 304 1.09 33.01 3.28
CA VAL A 304 0.15 31.92 3.50
C VAL A 304 0.35 31.36 4.92
N ASP A 305 -0.70 31.14 5.68
CA ASP A 305 -0.63 30.51 7.00
C ASP A 305 -1.02 29.01 6.97
N VAL A 306 -1.03 28.35 8.13
CA VAL A 306 -1.35 26.92 8.24
C VAL A 306 -2.83 26.66 7.87
N ALA A 307 -3.74 27.60 8.19
CA ALA A 307 -5.16 27.46 7.83
C ALA A 307 -5.35 27.58 6.32
N ASP A 308 -4.65 28.50 5.68
CA ASP A 308 -4.62 28.66 4.22
C ASP A 308 -4.09 27.41 3.52
N ALA A 309 -3.00 26.82 4.06
CA ALA A 309 -2.44 25.56 3.53
C ALA A 309 -3.44 24.38 3.67
N LYS A 310 -4.17 24.30 4.78
CA LYS A 310 -5.26 23.30 4.96
C LYS A 310 -6.38 23.49 3.97
N ASN A 311 -6.83 24.73 3.75
CA ASN A 311 -7.86 25.04 2.78
C ASN A 311 -7.41 24.70 1.36
N MET A 312 -6.16 24.99 1.01
CA MET A 312 -5.58 24.61 -0.28
C MET A 312 -5.49 23.09 -0.45
N ALA A 313 -5.06 22.37 0.57
CA ALA A 313 -5.02 20.91 0.55
C ALA A 313 -6.43 20.31 0.31
N ALA A 314 -7.45 20.82 1.02
CA ALA A 314 -8.82 20.40 0.82
C ALA A 314 -9.33 20.70 -0.61
N LEU A 315 -9.01 21.89 -1.14
CA LEU A 315 -9.39 22.29 -2.49
C LEU A 315 -8.73 21.43 -3.56
N ILE A 316 -7.42 21.15 -3.43
CA ILE A 316 -6.69 20.27 -4.33
C ILE A 316 -7.30 18.87 -4.31
N LYS A 317 -7.53 18.29 -3.13
CA LYS A 317 -8.16 16.97 -2.99
C LYS A 317 -9.54 16.92 -3.66
N ALA A 318 -10.37 17.95 -3.46
CA ALA A 318 -11.70 18.03 -4.05
C ALA A 318 -11.69 18.12 -5.58
N LYS A 319 -10.70 18.82 -6.16
CA LYS A 319 -10.63 19.08 -7.60
C LYS A 319 -9.88 18.00 -8.37
N THR A 320 -8.86 17.40 -7.77
CA THR A 320 -7.94 16.49 -8.47
C THR A 320 -8.01 15.04 -7.98
N GLY A 321 -8.61 14.78 -6.82
CA GLY A 321 -8.62 13.46 -6.17
C GLY A 321 -7.27 13.06 -5.54
N VAL A 322 -6.23 13.88 -5.65
CA VAL A 322 -4.92 13.66 -5.01
C VAL A 322 -5.09 13.73 -3.49
N GLU A 323 -4.42 12.85 -2.76
CA GLU A 323 -4.32 13.00 -1.31
C GLU A 323 -3.43 14.21 -1.00
N ALA A 324 -4.07 15.26 -0.46
CA ALA A 324 -3.41 16.51 -0.12
C ALA A 324 -3.60 16.81 1.37
N GLU A 325 -2.50 17.12 2.04
CA GLU A 325 -2.48 17.39 3.48
C GLU A 325 -1.53 18.54 3.79
N ALA A 326 -1.92 19.46 4.66
CA ALA A 326 -1.01 20.49 5.15
C ALA A 326 -0.01 19.86 6.12
N ASP A 327 1.28 20.19 5.99
CA ASP A 327 2.32 19.72 6.90
C ASP A 327 2.09 20.32 8.31
N ALA A 328 2.01 19.44 9.31
CA ALA A 328 1.77 19.83 10.69
C ALA A 328 2.99 20.47 11.36
N THR A 329 4.19 20.23 10.83
CA THR A 329 5.48 20.67 11.42
C THR A 329 6.09 21.85 10.70
N ALA A 330 5.91 21.96 9.39
CA ALA A 330 6.35 23.07 8.57
C ALA A 330 5.15 23.96 8.23
N THR A 331 5.13 25.14 8.73
CA THR A 331 4.12 26.14 8.40
C THR A 331 4.09 26.37 6.89
N LYS A 332 2.90 26.27 6.27
CA LYS A 332 2.66 26.74 4.90
C LYS A 332 2.97 25.78 3.75
N THR A 333 3.21 24.51 4.02
CA THR A 333 3.45 23.52 2.97
C THR A 333 2.25 22.58 2.79
N VAL A 334 2.03 22.12 1.57
CA VAL A 334 1.02 21.11 1.23
C VAL A 334 1.73 19.88 0.67
N ASN A 335 1.57 18.76 1.34
CA ASN A 335 2.08 17.46 0.92
C ASN A 335 1.04 16.76 0.04
N LEU A 336 1.47 16.32 -1.12
CA LEU A 336 0.65 15.67 -2.14
C LEU A 336 1.14 14.24 -2.31
N LYS A 337 0.25 13.28 -2.10
CA LYS A 337 0.52 11.85 -2.30
C LYS A 337 -0.42 11.30 -3.37
N PRO A 338 -0.02 10.25 -4.08
CA PRO A 338 -0.96 9.47 -4.87
C PRO A 338 -2.15 9.08 -3.98
N SER A 339 -3.35 9.09 -4.55
CA SER A 339 -4.54 8.68 -3.80
C SER A 339 -4.35 7.29 -3.17
N SER A 340 -4.60 7.16 -1.87
CA SER A 340 -4.55 5.87 -1.16
C SER A 340 -5.71 4.95 -1.55
N THR A 341 -6.81 5.54 -1.96
CA THR A 341 -7.96 4.87 -2.55
C THR A 341 -8.04 5.22 -4.02
N ALA A 342 -8.40 4.27 -4.85
CA ALA A 342 -8.70 4.50 -6.25
C ALA A 342 -9.88 5.51 -6.32
N THR A 343 -9.56 6.77 -6.55
CA THR A 343 -10.52 7.87 -6.71
C THR A 343 -10.68 8.30 -8.16
N GLY A 344 -9.96 7.64 -9.06
CA GLY A 344 -10.12 7.81 -10.49
C GLY A 344 -11.54 7.45 -10.93
N LYS A 345 -12.00 8.08 -11.98
CA LYS A 345 -13.38 7.92 -12.48
C LYS A 345 -13.67 6.50 -13.01
N GLY A 346 -12.67 5.63 -13.08
CA GLY A 346 -12.85 4.30 -13.67
C GLY A 346 -13.36 4.42 -15.11
N ILE A 347 -14.35 3.61 -15.44
CA ILE A 347 -15.04 3.66 -16.74
C ILE A 347 -16.18 4.68 -16.65
N GLU A 348 -16.13 5.72 -17.48
CA GLU A 348 -17.16 6.74 -17.59
C GLU A 348 -18.01 6.51 -18.84
N LEU A 349 -19.30 6.35 -18.64
CA LEU A 349 -20.28 6.19 -19.71
C LEU A 349 -21.15 7.43 -19.82
N GLN A 350 -21.20 8.03 -21.00
CA GLN A 350 -22.15 9.11 -21.31
C GLN A 350 -23.54 8.51 -21.56
N ILE A 351 -24.41 8.61 -20.57
CA ILE A 351 -25.78 8.02 -20.58
C ILE A 351 -26.88 9.04 -20.80
N GLY A 352 -26.54 10.28 -21.10
CA GLY A 352 -27.51 11.34 -21.41
C GLY A 352 -27.04 12.24 -22.55
N ALA A 353 -27.97 13.06 -23.06
CA ALA A 353 -27.73 13.94 -24.20
C ALA A 353 -26.97 15.23 -23.88
N ASN A 354 -26.76 15.55 -22.59
CA ASN A 354 -26.14 16.79 -22.13
C ASN A 354 -24.83 16.51 -21.37
N GLU A 355 -23.98 17.52 -21.29
CA GLU A 355 -22.75 17.48 -20.53
C GLU A 355 -23.01 17.11 -19.06
N GLY A 356 -22.14 16.25 -18.49
CA GLY A 356 -22.23 15.81 -17.10
C GLY A 356 -23.28 14.71 -16.83
N GLN A 357 -24.01 14.23 -17.84
CA GLN A 357 -24.92 13.10 -17.70
C GLN A 357 -24.18 11.77 -17.90
N THR A 358 -23.25 11.50 -16.99
CA THR A 358 -22.38 10.33 -17.03
C THR A 358 -22.64 9.38 -15.87
N MET A 359 -22.35 8.11 -16.06
CA MET A 359 -22.28 7.08 -15.04
C MET A 359 -20.85 6.55 -14.96
N ASN A 360 -20.30 6.51 -13.76
CA ASN A 360 -18.96 6.03 -13.52
C ASN A 360 -19.01 4.76 -12.66
N PHE A 361 -18.16 3.79 -12.99
CA PHE A 361 -17.94 2.61 -12.17
C PHE A 361 -16.49 2.17 -12.26
N THR A 362 -16.02 1.46 -11.23
CA THR A 362 -14.65 0.97 -11.12
C THR A 362 -14.65 -0.54 -11.01
N LEU A 363 -13.64 -1.17 -11.59
CA LEU A 363 -13.39 -2.61 -11.49
C LEU A 363 -12.02 -2.79 -10.85
N ASP A 364 -11.98 -3.47 -9.72
CA ASP A 364 -10.75 -3.67 -8.95
C ASP A 364 -9.84 -4.72 -9.62
N ASP A 365 -8.54 -4.69 -9.29
CA ASP A 365 -7.58 -5.71 -9.68
C ASP A 365 -7.92 -7.04 -8.99
N MET A 366 -8.10 -8.09 -9.82
CA MET A 366 -8.48 -9.43 -9.38
C MET A 366 -7.37 -10.47 -9.58
N SER A 367 -6.13 -10.02 -9.83
CA SER A 367 -4.96 -10.90 -9.85
C SER A 367 -4.73 -11.59 -8.50
N ALA A 368 -4.05 -12.72 -8.51
CA ALA A 368 -3.70 -13.43 -7.28
C ALA A 368 -2.94 -12.55 -6.29
N ASP A 369 -2.06 -11.66 -6.79
CA ASP A 369 -1.31 -10.69 -5.98
C ASP A 369 -2.24 -9.66 -5.33
N ALA A 370 -3.10 -9.02 -6.10
CA ALA A 370 -4.04 -8.02 -5.60
C ALA A 370 -5.05 -8.60 -4.60
N LEU A 371 -5.43 -9.85 -4.79
CA LEU A 371 -6.30 -10.58 -3.86
C LEU A 371 -5.56 -11.06 -2.61
N GLY A 372 -4.22 -11.07 -2.61
CA GLY A 372 -3.39 -11.51 -1.48
C GLY A 372 -3.34 -13.03 -1.33
N VAL A 373 -3.46 -13.76 -2.45
CA VAL A 373 -3.43 -15.23 -2.48
C VAL A 373 -2.31 -15.76 -3.38
N SER A 374 -1.31 -14.97 -3.72
CA SER A 374 -0.17 -15.38 -4.55
C SER A 374 0.97 -15.96 -3.72
N GLY A 375 1.81 -16.79 -4.35
CA GLY A 375 3.04 -17.34 -3.81
C GLY A 375 2.83 -17.97 -2.42
N LYS A 376 3.71 -17.64 -1.49
CA LYS A 376 3.71 -18.16 -0.11
C LYS A 376 2.55 -17.67 0.78
N ALA A 377 1.72 -16.75 0.31
CA ALA A 377 0.51 -16.34 1.05
C ALA A 377 -0.49 -17.50 1.18
N VAL A 378 -0.43 -18.48 0.26
CA VAL A 378 -1.20 -19.73 0.31
C VAL A 378 -0.20 -20.89 0.31
N ASP A 379 0.44 -21.10 1.44
CA ASP A 379 1.36 -22.22 1.70
C ASP A 379 0.60 -23.34 2.42
N LEU A 380 0.57 -24.52 1.80
CA LEU A 380 -0.10 -25.71 2.32
C LEU A 380 0.89 -26.78 2.80
N SER A 381 2.19 -26.47 2.86
CA SER A 381 3.25 -27.41 3.23
C SER A 381 3.13 -27.96 4.65
N THR A 382 2.45 -27.23 5.55
CA THR A 382 2.20 -27.65 6.92
C THR A 382 0.73 -27.46 7.29
N GLN A 383 0.26 -28.20 8.27
CA GLN A 383 -1.10 -28.05 8.80
C GLN A 383 -1.37 -26.61 9.29
N GLU A 384 -0.40 -25.98 9.97
CA GLU A 384 -0.53 -24.62 10.49
C GLU A 384 -0.58 -23.57 9.36
N SER A 385 0.29 -23.70 8.35
CA SER A 385 0.29 -22.80 7.20
C SER A 385 -1.00 -22.93 6.39
N ALA A 386 -1.53 -24.15 6.22
CA ALA A 386 -2.80 -24.39 5.54
C ALA A 386 -4.00 -23.71 6.24
N GLN A 387 -4.02 -23.69 7.59
CA GLN A 387 -5.02 -22.94 8.35
C GLN A 387 -4.94 -21.43 8.10
N LYS A 388 -3.73 -20.87 8.02
CA LYS A 388 -3.50 -19.45 7.70
C LYS A 388 -3.90 -19.13 6.26
N ALA A 389 -3.58 -20.03 5.33
CA ALA A 389 -3.97 -19.91 3.93
C ALA A 389 -5.49 -19.83 3.75
N THR A 390 -6.26 -20.61 4.51
CA THR A 390 -7.72 -20.54 4.51
C THR A 390 -8.23 -19.12 4.83
N THR A 391 -7.62 -18.45 5.80
CA THR A 391 -7.99 -17.06 6.16
C THR A 391 -7.68 -16.07 5.03
N ALA A 392 -6.54 -16.21 4.35
CA ALA A 392 -6.18 -15.36 3.21
C ALA A 392 -7.15 -15.56 2.04
N ILE A 393 -7.52 -16.80 1.75
CA ILE A 393 -8.48 -17.14 0.69
C ILE A 393 -9.89 -16.61 1.03
N ASP A 394 -10.34 -16.72 2.28
CA ASP A 394 -11.63 -16.16 2.71
C ASP A 394 -11.66 -14.62 2.57
N ALA A 395 -10.54 -13.94 2.81
CA ALA A 395 -10.41 -12.51 2.57
C ALA A 395 -10.50 -12.17 1.06
N ALA A 396 -9.88 -12.98 0.20
CA ALA A 396 -9.97 -12.83 -1.26
C ALA A 396 -11.39 -13.04 -1.77
N ILE A 397 -12.10 -14.07 -1.29
CA ILE A 397 -13.52 -14.33 -1.61
C ILE A 397 -14.39 -13.11 -1.27
N LYS A 398 -14.14 -12.49 -0.11
CA LYS A 398 -14.86 -11.27 0.30
C LYS A 398 -14.59 -10.09 -0.63
N LYS A 399 -13.33 -9.90 -1.08
CA LYS A 399 -12.96 -8.85 -2.04
C LYS A 399 -13.68 -9.04 -3.37
N VAL A 400 -13.67 -10.24 -3.94
CA VAL A 400 -14.38 -10.56 -5.19
C VAL A 400 -15.87 -10.34 -5.03
N SER A 401 -16.47 -10.80 -3.93
CA SER A 401 -17.90 -10.60 -3.65
C SER A 401 -18.28 -9.12 -3.50
N ALA A 402 -17.42 -8.31 -2.87
CA ALA A 402 -17.63 -6.88 -2.73
C ALA A 402 -17.54 -6.15 -4.08
N SER A 403 -16.63 -6.55 -4.97
CA SER A 403 -16.52 -5.99 -6.31
C SER A 403 -17.72 -6.32 -7.19
N ARG A 404 -18.32 -7.51 -7.02
CA ARG A 404 -19.59 -7.88 -7.70
C ARG A 404 -20.81 -7.11 -7.21
N GLY A 405 -20.78 -6.59 -6.00
CA GLY A 405 -21.87 -5.85 -5.38
C GLY A 405 -21.85 -4.32 -5.64
N LYS A 406 -20.81 -3.82 -6.30
CA LYS A 406 -20.70 -2.42 -6.74
C LYS A 406 -21.47 -2.22 -8.05
#